data_5d758324503a50bdd903e6abdc0ce373
#
_entry.id   5d758324503a50bdd903e6abdc0ce373
#
_cell.length_a   1.000
_cell.length_b   1.000
_cell.length_c   1.000
_cell.angle_alpha   90.00
_cell.angle_beta   90.00
_cell.angle_gamma   90.00
#
_symmetry.space_group_name_H-M   'P 1'
#
loop_
_entity.id
_entity.type
_entity.pdbx_description
1 polymer ?
#
loop_
_entity_poly.entity_id
_entity_poly.type
_entity_poly.pdbx_seq_one_letter_code
_entity_poly.pdbx_strand_id
1 'polypeptide(L)'
;MVRSAGLEPARVLPHSDLNAARLPIPPRPLATGDVMAHIECMKRTQGLYCKMMPQDETFIKMEWKTSAELVPYTDAVAWMEERVAQIVAGTAPEVIWLLEHPPLYTAGTSADVKDLTDPDRFPVFQAQRGGQYTYHGPGQRVIYVLLDVGKRGRDVRKFVKDLEHWVIATLAEFNVAGEIRDGRVGVWVQRPDKPLTASGAIAEDKIAAIGIRLRKWVSFHGISINLEPELEHFSGIVPCGISEHGMTSLVDLGLPVTIEDLDLALKRCFGQIFPNTYTP
;
A
#
# COMPACT_ATOMS: atom_id res chain seq x y z
N MET A 1 44.59 -59.08 -2.48
CA MET A 1 43.67 -59.55 -1.44
C MET A 1 43.08 -58.31 -0.75
N VAL A 2 41.87 -57.91 -1.08
CA VAL A 2 41.15 -56.83 -0.39
C VAL A 2 39.80 -57.42 -0.04
N ARG A 3 39.49 -57.45 1.26
CA ARG A 3 38.23 -57.99 1.80
C ARG A 3 37.10 -57.01 1.57
N SER A 4 36.00 -57.50 1.01
CA SER A 4 34.71 -56.83 0.90
C SER A 4 34.04 -56.72 2.28
N ALA A 5 33.66 -55.52 2.70
CA ALA A 5 32.77 -55.27 3.83
C ALA A 5 31.33 -55.34 3.37
N GLY A 6 30.52 -56.22 3.97
CA GLY A 6 29.12 -56.38 3.66
C GLY A 6 28.27 -55.24 4.22
N LEU A 7 27.31 -54.84 3.43
CA LEU A 7 26.22 -53.97 3.85
C LEU A 7 25.12 -54.78 4.51
N GLU A 8 24.80 -54.46 5.78
CA GLU A 8 23.62 -54.99 6.47
C GLU A 8 22.35 -54.31 5.95
N PRO A 9 21.23 -55.03 5.84
CA PRO A 9 19.97 -54.44 5.40
C PRO A 9 19.32 -53.63 6.52
N ALA A 10 18.79 -52.46 6.15
CA ALA A 10 18.04 -51.57 7.03
C ALA A 10 16.81 -52.28 7.62
N ARG A 11 16.65 -52.24 8.94
CA ARG A 11 15.47 -52.70 9.66
C ARG A 11 14.27 -51.78 9.35
N VAL A 12 13.22 -52.36 8.80
CA VAL A 12 11.89 -51.74 8.68
C VAL A 12 11.25 -51.72 10.07
N LEU A 13 10.96 -50.54 10.60
CA LEU A 13 10.17 -50.39 11.82
C LEU A 13 8.68 -50.50 11.48
N PRO A 14 7.85 -51.13 12.35
CA PRO A 14 6.41 -51.30 12.09
C PRO A 14 5.66 -49.98 12.24
N HIS A 15 4.75 -49.73 11.30
CA HIS A 15 3.69 -48.72 11.38
C HIS A 15 2.74 -49.01 12.55
N SER A 16 2.81 -48.23 13.62
CA SER A 16 1.73 -48.07 14.56
C SER A 16 1.75 -46.68 15.14
N ASP A 17 0.56 -46.08 15.18
CA ASP A 17 0.20 -44.82 15.82
C ASP A 17 0.37 -43.53 15.00
N LEU A 18 -0.40 -43.43 13.90
CA LEU A 18 -0.93 -42.13 13.45
C LEU A 18 -2.04 -41.72 14.43
N ASN A 19 -1.65 -40.95 15.44
CA ASN A 19 -2.58 -40.27 16.32
C ASN A 19 -3.37 -39.26 15.46
N ALA A 20 -4.65 -39.59 15.21
CA ALA A 20 -5.55 -38.71 14.49
C ALA A 20 -5.68 -37.39 15.25
N ALA A 21 -5.00 -36.36 14.75
CA ALA A 21 -5.19 -35.00 15.19
C ALA A 21 -6.68 -34.68 14.99
N ARG A 22 -7.42 -34.51 16.07
CA ARG A 22 -8.82 -34.11 16.06
C ARG A 22 -8.85 -32.73 15.39
N LEU A 23 -9.47 -32.66 14.21
CA LEU A 23 -9.84 -31.40 13.58
C LEU A 23 -10.72 -30.62 14.57
N PRO A 24 -10.52 -29.29 14.69
CA PRO A 24 -11.39 -28.46 15.52
C PRO A 24 -12.83 -28.64 15.06
N ILE A 25 -13.72 -28.93 16.00
CA ILE A 25 -15.17 -29.04 15.73
C ILE A 25 -15.59 -27.66 15.19
N PRO A 26 -16.23 -27.58 14.00
CA PRO A 26 -16.70 -26.29 13.50
C PRO A 26 -17.71 -25.70 14.51
N PRO A 27 -17.70 -24.38 14.76
CA PRO A 27 -18.64 -23.75 15.66
C PRO A 27 -20.07 -24.06 15.21
N ARG A 28 -20.95 -24.44 16.16
CA ARG A 28 -22.37 -24.68 15.88
C ARG A 28 -22.96 -23.44 15.21
N PRO A 29 -23.78 -23.57 14.15
CA PRO A 29 -24.50 -22.45 13.61
C PRO A 29 -25.40 -21.84 14.72
N LEU A 30 -25.29 -20.53 14.90
CA LEU A 30 -26.10 -19.77 15.84
C LEU A 30 -27.60 -19.93 15.46
N ALA A 31 -28.44 -20.17 16.44
CA ALA A 31 -29.89 -20.20 16.21
C ALA A 31 -30.34 -18.79 15.75
N THR A 32 -31.38 -18.74 14.89
CA THR A 32 -31.88 -17.47 14.32
C THR A 32 -32.22 -16.42 15.37
N GLY A 33 -32.56 -16.81 16.59
CA GLY A 33 -32.81 -15.93 17.73
C GLY A 33 -31.53 -15.26 18.24
N ASP A 34 -30.38 -15.94 18.20
CA ASP A 34 -29.08 -15.38 18.66
C ASP A 34 -28.52 -14.36 17.69
N VAL A 35 -28.77 -14.53 16.38
CA VAL A 35 -28.35 -13.56 15.35
C VAL A 35 -29.11 -12.25 15.50
N MET A 36 -30.42 -12.32 15.76
CA MET A 36 -31.25 -11.11 15.97
C MET A 36 -30.87 -10.38 17.26
N ALA A 37 -30.60 -11.10 18.34
CA ALA A 37 -30.12 -10.52 19.61
C ALA A 37 -28.73 -9.86 19.42
N HIS A 38 -27.85 -10.46 18.60
CA HIS A 38 -26.52 -9.90 18.29
C HIS A 38 -26.63 -8.62 17.46
N ILE A 39 -27.53 -8.57 16.46
CA ILE A 39 -27.80 -7.39 15.65
C ILE A 39 -28.41 -6.28 16.50
N GLU A 40 -29.29 -6.60 17.43
CA GLU A 40 -29.91 -5.61 18.31
C GLU A 40 -28.92 -5.10 19.38
N CYS A 41 -28.02 -5.97 19.86
CA CYS A 41 -26.91 -5.57 20.71
C CYS A 41 -25.94 -4.65 19.97
N MET A 42 -25.60 -4.95 18.71
CA MET A 42 -24.74 -4.07 17.87
C MET A 42 -25.39 -2.70 17.60
N LYS A 43 -26.71 -2.66 17.33
CA LYS A 43 -27.43 -1.39 17.15
C LYS A 43 -27.49 -0.57 18.46
N ARG A 44 -27.65 -1.21 19.59
CA ARG A 44 -27.58 -0.54 20.92
C ARG A 44 -26.20 -0.04 21.23
N THR A 45 -25.15 -0.82 20.94
CA THR A 45 -23.74 -0.41 21.14
C THR A 45 -23.36 0.72 20.21
N GLN A 46 -23.78 0.71 18.95
CA GLN A 46 -23.59 1.85 18.03
C GLN A 46 -24.34 3.09 18.50
N GLY A 47 -25.56 2.95 19.02
CA GLY A 47 -26.31 4.08 19.59
C GLY A 47 -25.69 4.64 20.89
N LEU A 48 -25.09 3.79 21.74
CA LEU A 48 -24.34 4.21 22.92
C LEU A 48 -22.96 4.81 22.56
N TYR A 49 -22.28 4.23 21.55
CA TYR A 49 -21.02 4.76 21.05
C TYR A 49 -21.19 6.16 20.46
N CYS A 50 -22.30 6.39 19.74
CA CYS A 50 -22.64 7.72 19.21
C CYS A 50 -22.99 8.74 20.31
N LYS A 51 -23.49 8.29 21.47
CA LYS A 51 -23.79 9.17 22.63
C LYS A 51 -22.59 9.42 23.56
N MET A 52 -21.55 8.58 23.50
CA MET A 52 -20.32 8.72 24.32
C MET A 52 -19.19 9.44 23.59
N MET A 53 -19.39 9.83 22.33
CA MET A 53 -18.41 10.63 21.60
C MET A 53 -18.35 12.04 22.22
N PRO A 54 -17.13 12.57 22.49
CA PRO A 54 -16.98 13.96 22.89
C PRO A 54 -17.61 14.85 21.81
N GLN A 55 -18.45 15.78 22.21
CA GLN A 55 -19.17 16.68 21.30
C GLN A 55 -18.25 17.67 20.57
N ASP A 56 -16.94 17.62 20.82
CA ASP A 56 -15.92 18.54 20.28
C ASP A 56 -14.99 17.91 19.22
N GLU A 57 -15.10 16.61 18.88
CA GLU A 57 -14.33 16.04 17.77
C GLU A 57 -15.04 16.31 16.46
N THR A 58 -14.55 17.30 15.70
CA THR A 58 -15.02 17.58 14.34
C THR A 58 -14.60 16.45 13.41
N PHE A 59 -15.53 15.52 13.15
CA PHE A 59 -15.29 14.47 12.16
C PHE A 59 -15.17 15.05 10.76
N ILE A 60 -14.14 14.68 10.04
CA ILE A 60 -13.88 15.11 8.68
C ILE A 60 -14.57 14.14 7.72
N LYS A 61 -15.49 14.63 6.93
CA LYS A 61 -16.16 13.83 5.90
C LYS A 61 -15.17 13.47 4.80
N MET A 62 -15.08 12.19 4.46
CA MET A 62 -14.20 11.66 3.42
C MET A 62 -14.96 10.70 2.50
N GLU A 63 -14.53 10.63 1.26
CA GLU A 63 -15.06 9.75 0.22
C GLU A 63 -13.96 8.76 -0.22
N TRP A 64 -14.33 7.51 -0.48
CA TRP A 64 -13.52 6.54 -1.20
C TRP A 64 -14.03 6.41 -2.62
N LYS A 65 -13.16 6.66 -3.59
CA LYS A 65 -13.42 6.47 -5.02
C LYS A 65 -12.52 5.36 -5.52
N THR A 66 -13.05 4.41 -6.29
CA THR A 66 -12.28 3.35 -6.95
C THR A 66 -12.61 3.36 -8.44
N SER A 67 -11.60 3.32 -9.29
CA SER A 67 -11.76 3.12 -10.73
C SER A 67 -11.32 1.70 -11.07
N ALA A 68 -12.18 0.97 -11.79
CA ALA A 68 -11.88 -0.38 -12.25
C ALA A 68 -11.04 -0.38 -13.52
N GLU A 69 -11.24 0.63 -14.38
CA GLU A 69 -10.51 0.78 -15.63
C GLU A 69 -9.26 1.62 -15.44
N LEU A 70 -8.28 1.45 -16.35
CA LEU A 70 -7.08 2.28 -16.38
C LEU A 70 -7.45 3.74 -16.66
N VAL A 71 -7.02 4.63 -15.80
CA VAL A 71 -7.32 6.07 -15.90
C VAL A 71 -6.16 6.78 -16.60
N PRO A 72 -6.38 7.49 -17.73
CA PRO A 72 -5.35 8.33 -18.34
C PRO A 72 -4.82 9.36 -17.33
N TYR A 73 -3.50 9.56 -17.30
CA TYR A 73 -2.87 10.44 -16.31
C TYR A 73 -3.38 11.88 -16.38
N THR A 74 -3.57 12.40 -17.59
CA THR A 74 -4.11 13.76 -17.84
C THR A 74 -5.49 13.96 -17.24
N ASP A 75 -6.36 12.94 -17.40
CA ASP A 75 -7.73 12.97 -16.90
C ASP A 75 -7.75 12.94 -15.37
N ALA A 76 -6.88 12.11 -14.79
CA ALA A 76 -6.72 12.03 -13.34
C ALA A 76 -6.22 13.37 -12.77
N VAL A 77 -5.24 14.01 -13.41
CA VAL A 77 -4.72 15.32 -12.97
C VAL A 77 -5.81 16.39 -13.07
N ALA A 78 -6.57 16.46 -14.17
CA ALA A 78 -7.66 17.42 -14.32
C ALA A 78 -8.73 17.23 -13.24
N TRP A 79 -9.11 15.97 -12.96
CA TRP A 79 -10.07 15.66 -11.92
C TRP A 79 -9.55 16.05 -10.52
N MET A 80 -8.28 15.78 -10.22
CA MET A 80 -7.66 16.18 -8.94
C MET A 80 -7.63 17.70 -8.77
N GLU A 81 -7.29 18.45 -9.83
CA GLU A 81 -7.26 19.92 -9.79
C GLU A 81 -8.64 20.50 -9.41
N GLU A 82 -9.70 19.97 -10.01
CA GLU A 82 -11.07 20.37 -9.70
C GLU A 82 -11.47 19.99 -8.27
N ARG A 83 -11.25 18.72 -7.87
CA ARG A 83 -11.61 18.23 -6.53
C ARG A 83 -10.88 18.98 -5.43
N VAL A 84 -9.59 19.26 -5.59
CA VAL A 84 -8.84 20.06 -4.61
C VAL A 84 -9.38 21.49 -4.51
N ALA A 85 -9.76 22.10 -5.63
CA ALA A 85 -10.40 23.42 -5.59
C ALA A 85 -11.71 23.38 -4.80
N GLN A 86 -12.53 22.34 -4.97
CA GLN A 86 -13.77 22.13 -4.24
C GLN A 86 -13.54 21.87 -2.74
N ILE A 87 -12.53 21.06 -2.37
CA ILE A 87 -12.16 20.82 -0.96
C ILE A 87 -11.71 22.12 -0.31
N VAL A 88 -10.87 22.91 -0.98
CA VAL A 88 -10.42 24.22 -0.50
C VAL A 88 -11.59 25.19 -0.31
N ALA A 89 -12.60 25.14 -1.18
CA ALA A 89 -13.80 25.95 -1.09
C ALA A 89 -14.82 25.41 -0.06
N GLY A 90 -14.62 24.21 0.49
CA GLY A 90 -15.55 23.55 1.39
C GLY A 90 -16.81 23.01 0.72
N THR A 91 -16.82 22.88 -0.61
CA THR A 91 -17.98 22.43 -1.41
C THR A 91 -17.97 20.93 -1.71
N ALA A 92 -16.85 20.23 -1.46
CA ALA A 92 -16.74 18.79 -1.61
C ALA A 92 -16.01 18.16 -0.42
N PRO A 93 -16.27 16.87 -0.11
CA PRO A 93 -15.54 16.14 0.90
C PRO A 93 -14.10 15.85 0.43
N GLU A 94 -13.22 15.56 1.39
CA GLU A 94 -11.93 14.94 1.14
C GLU A 94 -12.11 13.60 0.43
N VAL A 95 -11.07 13.12 -0.28
CA VAL A 95 -11.21 11.89 -1.04
C VAL A 95 -9.89 11.10 -1.09
N ILE A 96 -10.02 9.78 -0.98
CA ILE A 96 -9.02 8.81 -1.38
C ILE A 96 -9.50 8.18 -2.69
N TRP A 97 -8.67 8.26 -3.74
CA TRP A 97 -9.01 7.69 -5.04
C TRP A 97 -8.04 6.58 -5.41
N LEU A 98 -8.55 5.35 -5.50
CA LEU A 98 -7.84 4.14 -5.87
C LEU A 98 -7.99 3.89 -7.36
N LEU A 99 -6.89 3.77 -8.09
CA LEU A 99 -6.88 3.57 -9.53
C LEU A 99 -5.59 2.90 -10.02
N GLU A 100 -5.53 2.61 -11.30
CA GLU A 100 -4.34 2.26 -12.05
C GLU A 100 -4.22 3.15 -13.28
N HIS A 101 -3.01 3.34 -13.78
CA HIS A 101 -2.74 4.07 -15.02
C HIS A 101 -2.31 3.13 -16.16
N PRO A 102 -2.48 3.53 -17.44
CA PRO A 102 -1.69 2.99 -18.52
C PRO A 102 -0.19 3.18 -18.24
N PRO A 103 0.71 2.39 -18.89
CA PRO A 103 2.15 2.53 -18.70
C PRO A 103 2.64 3.94 -19.04
N LEU A 104 3.34 4.59 -18.08
CA LEU A 104 3.87 5.95 -18.20
C LEU A 104 4.98 6.22 -17.19
N TYR A 105 5.77 7.25 -17.45
CA TYR A 105 6.68 7.86 -16.47
C TYR A 105 6.17 9.22 -16.02
N THR A 106 6.39 9.55 -14.74
CA THR A 106 6.18 10.90 -14.22
C THR A 106 7.48 11.48 -13.67
N ALA A 107 7.82 12.70 -14.06
CA ALA A 107 8.93 13.47 -13.52
C ALA A 107 8.42 14.38 -12.40
N GLY A 108 8.88 14.16 -11.17
CA GLY A 108 8.59 15.04 -10.04
C GLY A 108 9.47 16.29 -10.07
N THR A 109 9.28 17.20 -9.10
CA THR A 109 9.99 18.50 -9.05
C THR A 109 11.51 18.41 -8.86
N SER A 110 12.02 17.25 -8.43
CA SER A 110 13.45 16.97 -8.24
C SER A 110 14.02 16.03 -9.30
N ALA A 111 13.28 15.74 -10.38
CA ALA A 111 13.72 14.84 -11.42
C ALA A 111 14.91 15.44 -12.20
N ASP A 112 16.01 14.69 -12.33
CA ASP A 112 17.12 15.00 -13.23
C ASP A 112 16.92 14.26 -14.56
N VAL A 113 17.06 14.95 -15.68
CA VAL A 113 16.91 14.36 -17.03
C VAL A 113 17.86 13.17 -17.24
N LYS A 114 18.99 13.13 -16.55
CA LYS A 114 19.95 12.01 -16.59
C LYS A 114 19.37 10.71 -16.05
N ASP A 115 18.37 10.81 -15.16
CA ASP A 115 17.71 9.65 -14.55
C ASP A 115 16.63 9.05 -15.46
N LEU A 116 16.36 9.62 -16.61
CA LEU A 116 15.53 9.06 -17.67
C LEU A 116 16.41 8.33 -18.68
N THR A 117 16.62 7.04 -18.47
CA THR A 117 17.55 6.21 -19.26
C THR A 117 16.96 5.72 -20.56
N ASP A 118 15.65 5.59 -20.66
CA ASP A 118 14.91 5.21 -21.87
C ASP A 118 13.70 6.13 -22.09
N PRO A 119 13.91 7.32 -22.68
CA PRO A 119 12.87 8.34 -22.85
C PRO A 119 11.78 7.98 -23.84
N ASP A 120 12.04 7.03 -24.74
CA ASP A 120 11.11 6.65 -25.82
C ASP A 120 10.22 5.45 -25.44
N ARG A 121 10.47 4.83 -24.28
CA ARG A 121 9.78 3.63 -23.86
C ARG A 121 8.30 3.87 -23.52
N PHE A 122 8.01 4.93 -22.78
CA PHE A 122 6.65 5.29 -22.35
C PHE A 122 6.45 6.81 -22.37
N PRO A 123 5.20 7.29 -22.47
CA PRO A 123 4.90 8.72 -22.30
C PRO A 123 5.46 9.25 -20.97
N VAL A 124 6.09 10.42 -21.02
CA VAL A 124 6.67 11.11 -19.85
C VAL A 124 5.85 12.34 -19.53
N PHE A 125 5.33 12.43 -18.30
CA PHE A 125 4.54 13.58 -17.84
C PHE A 125 5.28 14.34 -16.75
N GLN A 126 5.28 15.67 -16.86
CA GLN A 126 5.78 16.55 -15.80
C GLN A 126 4.73 16.59 -14.68
N ALA A 127 5.09 16.05 -13.52
CA ALA A 127 4.25 16.06 -12.32
C ALA A 127 4.74 17.12 -11.34
N GLN A 128 3.83 17.88 -10.78
CA GLN A 128 4.20 18.89 -9.78
C GLN A 128 4.30 18.32 -8.35
N ARG A 129 4.36 16.99 -8.22
CA ARG A 129 4.62 16.31 -6.95
C ARG A 129 6.10 16.38 -6.59
N GLY A 130 6.41 16.20 -5.31
CA GLY A 130 7.80 15.99 -4.88
C GLY A 130 8.41 14.71 -5.43
N GLY A 131 9.74 14.59 -5.30
CA GLY A 131 10.52 13.43 -5.74
C GLY A 131 10.97 13.49 -7.19
N GLN A 132 11.54 12.38 -7.65
CA GLN A 132 12.18 12.21 -8.95
C GLN A 132 11.27 11.47 -9.94
N TYR A 133 11.85 10.76 -10.94
CA TYR A 133 11.08 9.91 -11.83
C TYR A 133 10.44 8.74 -11.10
N THR A 134 9.27 8.34 -11.55
CA THR A 134 8.65 7.06 -11.20
C THR A 134 7.87 6.51 -12.38
N TYR A 135 7.67 5.19 -12.38
CA TYR A 135 6.82 4.47 -13.31
C TYR A 135 5.42 4.30 -12.71
N HIS A 136 4.41 4.37 -13.57
CA HIS A 136 3.05 3.90 -13.29
C HIS A 136 2.58 3.01 -14.42
N GLY A 137 1.81 1.97 -14.08
CA GLY A 137 1.25 1.03 -15.06
C GLY A 137 0.33 0.00 -14.40
N PRO A 138 -0.27 -0.89 -15.22
CA PRO A 138 -1.10 -1.98 -14.73
C PRO A 138 -0.38 -2.82 -13.69
N GLY A 139 -1.12 -3.31 -12.71
CA GLY A 139 -0.57 -4.04 -11.57
C GLY A 139 0.02 -3.17 -10.47
N GLN A 140 0.05 -1.84 -10.66
CA GLN A 140 0.44 -0.89 -9.62
C GLN A 140 -0.80 -0.13 -9.10
N ARG A 141 -1.17 -0.33 -7.84
CA ARG A 141 -2.24 0.47 -7.22
C ARG A 141 -1.76 1.87 -6.90
N VAL A 142 -2.32 2.85 -7.60
CA VAL A 142 -2.15 4.28 -7.31
C VAL A 142 -3.25 4.73 -6.38
N ILE A 143 -2.86 5.45 -5.33
CA ILE A 143 -3.74 6.00 -4.29
C ILE A 143 -3.56 7.51 -4.30
N TYR A 144 -4.48 8.23 -4.92
CA TYR A 144 -4.50 9.67 -4.82
C TYR A 144 -5.17 10.10 -3.52
N VAL A 145 -4.45 10.92 -2.76
CA VAL A 145 -4.77 11.31 -1.39
C VAL A 145 -5.04 12.81 -1.37
N LEU A 146 -6.31 13.19 -1.40
CA LEU A 146 -6.75 14.58 -1.44
C LEU A 146 -7.37 14.93 -0.07
N LEU A 147 -6.48 15.19 0.89
CA LEU A 147 -6.81 15.47 2.29
C LEU A 147 -6.38 16.89 2.66
N ASP A 148 -7.13 17.55 3.52
CA ASP A 148 -6.79 18.84 4.10
C ASP A 148 -5.78 18.66 5.25
N VAL A 149 -4.50 18.78 4.92
CA VAL A 149 -3.37 18.73 5.88
C VAL A 149 -3.46 19.90 6.87
N GLY A 150 -4.15 20.98 6.48
CA GLY A 150 -4.40 22.12 7.36
C GLY A 150 -5.22 21.75 8.60
N LYS A 151 -6.19 20.84 8.45
CA LYS A 151 -7.00 20.28 9.53
C LYS A 151 -6.25 19.23 10.36
N ARG A 152 -5.07 18.79 9.90
CA ARG A 152 -4.23 17.74 10.50
C ARG A 152 -2.92 18.27 11.08
N GLY A 153 -2.89 19.57 11.45
CA GLY A 153 -1.76 20.16 12.16
C GLY A 153 -0.74 20.88 11.28
N ARG A 154 -0.94 20.98 9.95
CA ARG A 154 -0.08 21.70 8.99
C ARG A 154 1.38 21.25 8.98
N ASP A 155 1.62 19.97 9.25
CA ASP A 155 2.96 19.38 9.22
C ASP A 155 3.07 18.43 8.02
N VAL A 156 3.78 18.87 6.98
CA VAL A 156 3.99 18.09 5.74
C VAL A 156 4.87 16.88 5.99
N ARG A 157 5.89 16.99 6.84
CA ARG A 157 6.80 15.87 7.14
C ARG A 157 6.06 14.79 7.91
N LYS A 158 5.28 15.18 8.91
CA LYS A 158 4.41 14.26 9.63
C LYS A 158 3.42 13.59 8.67
N PHE A 159 2.78 14.36 7.80
CA PHE A 159 1.82 13.82 6.83
C PHE A 159 2.45 12.78 5.89
N VAL A 160 3.66 13.03 5.39
CA VAL A 160 4.38 12.02 4.57
C VAL A 160 4.67 10.76 5.40
N LYS A 161 5.13 10.90 6.65
CA LYS A 161 5.33 9.75 7.55
C LYS A 161 4.03 9.00 7.84
N ASP A 162 2.93 9.70 8.02
CA ASP A 162 1.62 9.07 8.22
C ASP A 162 1.23 8.24 6.97
N LEU A 163 1.51 8.73 5.76
CA LEU A 163 1.30 7.95 4.52
C LEU A 163 2.21 6.71 4.46
N GLU A 164 3.48 6.83 4.87
CA GLU A 164 4.41 5.68 4.97
C GLU A 164 3.89 4.66 5.99
N HIS A 165 3.46 5.09 7.17
CA HIS A 165 2.89 4.23 8.20
C HIS A 165 1.59 3.54 7.72
N TRP A 166 0.76 4.25 6.95
CA TRP A 166 -0.44 3.65 6.37
C TRP A 166 -0.10 2.50 5.41
N VAL A 167 0.88 2.70 4.54
CA VAL A 167 1.37 1.63 3.66
C VAL A 167 1.95 0.48 4.48
N ILE A 168 2.77 0.75 5.49
CA ILE A 168 3.37 -0.28 6.36
C ILE A 168 2.28 -1.09 7.07
N ALA A 169 1.27 -0.43 7.65
CA ALA A 169 0.15 -1.12 8.28
C ALA A 169 -0.63 -1.98 7.28
N THR A 170 -0.82 -1.49 6.05
CA THR A 170 -1.47 -2.25 4.96
C THR A 170 -0.64 -3.48 4.55
N LEU A 171 0.67 -3.35 4.40
CA LEU A 171 1.57 -4.46 4.06
C LEU A 171 1.63 -5.52 5.17
N ALA A 172 1.54 -5.11 6.42
CA ALA A 172 1.52 -6.01 7.57
C ALA A 172 0.31 -6.97 7.56
N GLU A 173 -0.83 -6.58 6.97
CA GLU A 173 -1.99 -7.47 6.75
C GLU A 173 -1.62 -8.69 5.86
N PHE A 174 -0.58 -8.56 5.04
CA PHE A 174 -0.05 -9.60 4.17
C PHE A 174 1.26 -10.21 4.70
N ASN A 175 1.60 -9.96 5.98
CA ASN A 175 2.85 -10.39 6.63
C ASN A 175 4.12 -9.84 5.96
N VAL A 176 4.06 -8.68 5.31
CA VAL A 176 5.23 -7.98 4.76
C VAL A 176 5.70 -6.92 5.75
N ALA A 177 6.96 -7.03 6.16
CA ALA A 177 7.62 -6.03 7.01
C ALA A 177 8.13 -4.86 6.15
N GLY A 178 7.28 -3.84 5.97
CA GLY A 178 7.68 -2.60 5.34
C GLY A 178 8.44 -1.70 6.31
N GLU A 179 9.43 -0.95 5.81
CA GLU A 179 10.29 -0.10 6.63
C GLU A 179 10.47 1.29 5.99
N ILE A 180 10.61 2.32 6.83
CA ILE A 180 10.99 3.67 6.42
C ILE A 180 12.52 3.78 6.39
N ARG A 181 13.05 4.58 5.46
CA ARG A 181 14.48 4.89 5.38
C ARG A 181 14.69 6.40 5.41
N ASP A 182 15.57 6.86 6.30
CA ASP A 182 15.91 8.27 6.39
C ASP A 182 16.47 8.80 5.06
N GLY A 183 15.91 9.92 4.60
CA GLY A 183 16.31 10.55 3.35
C GLY A 183 15.77 9.88 2.07
N ARG A 184 15.07 8.73 2.18
CA ARG A 184 14.55 7.97 1.04
C ARG A 184 13.05 7.72 1.19
N VAL A 185 12.23 8.72 0.91
CA VAL A 185 10.77 8.65 1.04
C VAL A 185 10.19 7.48 0.26
N GLY A 186 9.27 6.74 0.90
CA GLY A 186 8.63 5.53 0.41
C GLY A 186 8.80 4.37 1.37
N VAL A 187 8.25 3.21 1.02
CA VAL A 187 8.32 2.00 1.85
C VAL A 187 9.22 0.97 1.21
N TRP A 188 10.11 0.42 2.02
CA TRP A 188 11.19 -0.48 1.63
C TRP A 188 11.01 -1.83 2.29
N VAL A 189 11.48 -2.88 1.63
CA VAL A 189 11.45 -4.27 2.13
C VAL A 189 12.85 -4.84 2.05
N GLN A 190 13.31 -5.49 3.13
CA GLN A 190 14.56 -6.24 3.11
C GLN A 190 14.41 -7.49 2.24
N ARG A 191 15.47 -7.79 1.46
CA ARG A 191 15.52 -8.90 0.51
C ARG A 191 16.65 -9.87 0.87
N PRO A 192 16.48 -10.66 1.94
CA PRO A 192 17.49 -11.66 2.34
C PRO A 192 17.64 -12.81 1.32
N ASP A 193 16.68 -12.92 0.39
CA ASP A 193 16.68 -13.83 -0.76
C ASP A 193 17.60 -13.38 -1.90
N LYS A 194 18.09 -12.12 -1.87
CA LYS A 194 19.03 -11.55 -2.84
C LYS A 194 20.46 -11.55 -2.31
N PRO A 195 21.48 -11.49 -3.21
CA PRO A 195 22.86 -11.29 -2.79
C PRO A 195 23.02 -10.05 -1.90
N LEU A 196 23.97 -10.11 -0.97
CA LEU A 196 24.35 -8.93 -0.19
C LEU A 196 24.81 -7.79 -1.11
N THR A 197 24.59 -6.57 -0.67
CA THR A 197 25.07 -5.36 -1.36
C THR A 197 26.61 -5.33 -1.39
N ALA A 198 27.21 -4.46 -2.16
CA ALA A 198 28.64 -4.26 -2.22
C ALA A 198 29.26 -3.89 -0.84
N SER A 199 28.47 -3.30 0.05
CA SER A 199 28.88 -3.00 1.43
C SER A 199 28.72 -4.18 2.40
N GLY A 200 28.18 -5.33 1.95
CA GLY A 200 27.89 -6.49 2.77
C GLY A 200 26.57 -6.40 3.55
N ALA A 201 25.74 -5.40 3.30
CA ALA A 201 24.41 -5.27 3.90
C ALA A 201 23.37 -6.14 3.17
N ILE A 202 22.25 -6.45 3.85
CA ILE A 202 21.08 -7.06 3.21
C ILE A 202 20.55 -6.12 2.13
N ALA A 203 20.26 -6.65 0.94
CA ALA A 203 19.63 -5.89 -0.14
C ALA A 203 18.24 -5.37 0.27
N GLU A 204 17.84 -4.23 -0.26
CA GLU A 204 16.54 -3.62 -0.01
C GLU A 204 15.91 -3.22 -1.33
N ASP A 205 14.61 -3.49 -1.47
CA ASP A 205 13.83 -3.04 -2.62
C ASP A 205 12.68 -2.14 -2.17
N LYS A 206 12.35 -1.17 -3.01
CA LYS A 206 11.20 -0.31 -2.79
C LYS A 206 9.92 -1.00 -3.26
N ILE A 207 8.91 -1.10 -2.39
CA ILE A 207 7.60 -1.66 -2.71
C ILE A 207 6.55 -0.57 -2.94
N ALA A 208 6.73 0.61 -2.32
CA ALA A 208 5.81 1.72 -2.51
C ALA A 208 6.56 3.05 -2.60
N ALA A 209 6.13 3.89 -3.55
CA ALA A 209 6.60 5.25 -3.69
C ALA A 209 5.55 6.24 -3.16
N ILE A 210 6.02 7.36 -2.60
CA ILE A 210 5.17 8.44 -2.08
C ILE A 210 5.66 9.75 -2.67
N GLY A 211 4.74 10.48 -3.27
CA GLY A 211 5.01 11.81 -3.80
C GLY A 211 3.76 12.66 -3.75
N ILE A 212 3.81 13.72 -2.95
CA ILE A 212 2.68 14.64 -2.78
C ILE A 212 3.04 16.06 -3.23
N ARG A 213 2.01 16.84 -3.49
CA ARG A 213 2.03 18.29 -3.63
C ARG A 213 0.98 18.86 -2.69
N LEU A 214 1.16 20.06 -2.23
CA LEU A 214 0.15 20.80 -1.46
C LEU A 214 -0.32 22.05 -2.20
N ARG A 215 -1.62 22.29 -2.17
CA ARG A 215 -2.23 23.55 -2.61
C ARG A 215 -3.19 24.03 -1.53
N LYS A 216 -2.91 25.18 -0.94
CA LYS A 216 -3.68 25.73 0.19
C LYS A 216 -3.94 24.68 1.29
N TRP A 217 -2.90 23.89 1.60
CA TRP A 217 -2.90 22.81 2.58
C TRP A 217 -3.72 21.56 2.20
N VAL A 218 -4.31 21.47 1.03
CA VAL A 218 -4.91 20.23 0.52
C VAL A 218 -3.88 19.48 -0.32
N SER A 219 -3.75 18.18 -0.08
CA SER A 219 -2.79 17.32 -0.78
C SER A 219 -3.27 16.92 -2.17
N PHE A 220 -2.31 16.73 -3.05
CA PHE A 220 -2.44 16.20 -4.42
C PHE A 220 -1.54 14.98 -4.58
N HIS A 221 -1.83 14.11 -5.52
CA HIS A 221 -1.11 12.88 -5.77
C HIS A 221 -1.16 11.99 -4.53
N GLY A 222 -0.14 11.24 -4.22
CA GLY A 222 -0.17 10.35 -3.06
C GLY A 222 0.84 9.23 -3.13
N ILE A 223 0.35 8.00 -3.25
CA ILE A 223 1.10 6.76 -3.07
C ILE A 223 0.96 5.91 -4.32
N SER A 224 1.98 5.12 -4.63
CA SER A 224 1.85 3.97 -5.53
C SER A 224 2.42 2.73 -4.83
N ILE A 225 1.65 1.64 -4.79
CA ILE A 225 2.04 0.35 -4.23
C ILE A 225 2.16 -0.65 -5.37
N ASN A 226 3.28 -1.32 -5.44
CA ASN A 226 3.50 -2.36 -6.43
C ASN A 226 2.82 -3.66 -5.96
N LEU A 227 1.72 -4.02 -6.61
CA LEU A 227 1.05 -5.30 -6.43
C LEU A 227 1.68 -6.35 -7.37
N GLU A 228 1.57 -6.14 -8.67
CA GLU A 228 2.06 -7.01 -9.74
C GLU A 228 2.43 -6.21 -11.01
N PRO A 229 3.09 -5.04 -10.93
CA PRO A 229 3.51 -4.35 -12.14
C PRO A 229 4.65 -5.10 -12.81
N GLU A 230 4.82 -4.90 -14.12
CA GLU A 230 6.04 -5.33 -14.81
C GLU A 230 7.24 -4.54 -14.27
N LEU A 231 8.03 -5.18 -13.38
CA LEU A 231 9.14 -4.51 -12.67
C LEU A 231 10.26 -4.07 -13.60
N GLU A 232 10.42 -4.73 -14.75
CA GLU A 232 11.40 -4.35 -15.76
C GLU A 232 11.13 -2.94 -16.34
N HIS A 233 9.88 -2.47 -16.29
CA HIS A 233 9.51 -1.13 -16.73
C HIS A 233 10.18 0.00 -15.92
N PHE A 234 10.63 -0.29 -14.71
CA PHE A 234 11.40 0.68 -13.91
C PHE A 234 12.84 0.87 -14.42
N SER A 235 13.36 -0.02 -15.29
CA SER A 235 14.72 0.09 -15.81
C SER A 235 14.93 1.27 -16.77
N GLY A 236 13.84 1.83 -17.33
CA GLY A 236 13.90 3.04 -18.16
C GLY A 236 14.09 4.35 -17.39
N ILE A 237 14.19 4.26 -16.06
CA ILE A 237 14.47 5.39 -15.16
C ILE A 237 15.44 4.95 -14.08
N VAL A 238 16.10 5.91 -13.41
CA VAL A 238 16.78 5.68 -12.14
C VAL A 238 15.82 6.09 -11.02
N PRO A 239 15.09 5.14 -10.39
CA PRO A 239 14.12 5.47 -9.37
C PRO A 239 14.82 6.10 -8.15
N CYS A 240 14.37 7.28 -7.73
CA CYS A 240 14.95 8.03 -6.60
C CYS A 240 16.43 8.44 -6.77
N GLY A 241 17.01 8.40 -8.00
CA GLY A 241 18.40 8.73 -8.26
C GLY A 241 19.42 7.81 -7.59
N ILE A 242 19.02 6.62 -7.15
CA ILE A 242 19.89 5.65 -6.46
C ILE A 242 19.84 4.33 -7.23
N SER A 243 20.95 3.99 -7.87
CA SER A 243 21.08 2.76 -8.67
C SER A 243 21.32 1.49 -7.86
N GLU A 244 21.56 1.61 -6.55
CA GLU A 244 21.93 0.50 -5.67
C GLU A 244 20.73 -0.29 -5.12
N HIS A 245 19.49 0.20 -5.31
CA HIS A 245 18.28 -0.42 -4.78
C HIS A 245 17.33 -0.80 -5.91
N GLY A 246 16.73 -1.98 -5.77
CA GLY A 246 15.74 -2.50 -6.70
C GLY A 246 14.31 -2.03 -6.39
N MET A 247 13.42 -2.49 -7.24
CA MET A 247 11.97 -2.43 -7.04
C MET A 247 11.47 -3.85 -6.76
N THR A 248 10.42 -3.95 -5.95
CA THR A 248 9.71 -5.21 -5.69
C THR A 248 8.20 -4.99 -5.73
N SER A 249 7.45 -6.08 -5.67
CA SER A 249 5.99 -6.09 -5.61
C SER A 249 5.51 -7.18 -4.65
N LEU A 250 4.23 -7.18 -4.30
CA LEU A 250 3.66 -8.25 -3.49
C LEU A 250 3.81 -9.61 -4.17
N VAL A 251 3.57 -9.69 -5.48
CA VAL A 251 3.74 -10.93 -6.27
C VAL A 251 5.21 -11.34 -6.36
N ASP A 252 6.14 -10.41 -6.54
CA ASP A 252 7.59 -10.70 -6.53
C ASP A 252 8.08 -11.23 -5.16
N LEU A 253 7.40 -10.88 -4.08
CA LEU A 253 7.60 -11.45 -2.74
C LEU A 253 6.91 -12.80 -2.53
N GLY A 254 6.29 -13.37 -3.57
CA GLY A 254 5.61 -14.66 -3.53
C GLY A 254 4.20 -14.64 -2.93
N LEU A 255 3.55 -13.48 -2.85
CA LEU A 255 2.25 -13.30 -2.23
C LEU A 255 1.15 -13.15 -3.30
N PRO A 256 0.19 -14.09 -3.40
CA PRO A 256 -0.90 -14.04 -4.36
C PRO A 256 -2.04 -13.12 -3.88
N VAL A 257 -1.73 -11.83 -3.70
CA VAL A 257 -2.69 -10.81 -3.25
C VAL A 257 -3.41 -10.24 -4.47
N THR A 258 -4.74 -10.10 -4.39
CA THR A 258 -5.53 -9.42 -5.42
C THR A 258 -5.59 -7.91 -5.16
N ILE A 259 -6.01 -7.15 -6.18
CA ILE A 259 -6.17 -5.70 -6.04
C ILE A 259 -7.29 -5.34 -5.06
N GLU A 260 -8.33 -6.17 -5.01
CA GLU A 260 -9.45 -6.05 -4.09
C GLU A 260 -9.02 -6.30 -2.64
N ASP A 261 -8.16 -7.30 -2.40
CA ASP A 261 -7.58 -7.57 -1.07
C ASP A 261 -6.76 -6.39 -0.59
N LEU A 262 -5.93 -5.81 -1.48
CA LEU A 262 -5.13 -4.63 -1.18
C LEU A 262 -6.02 -3.41 -0.87
N ASP A 263 -7.08 -3.18 -1.65
CA ASP A 263 -8.03 -2.09 -1.44
C ASP A 263 -8.76 -2.22 -0.09
N LEU A 264 -9.15 -3.44 0.28
CA LEU A 264 -9.78 -3.71 1.57
C LEU A 264 -8.81 -3.48 2.74
N ALA A 265 -7.56 -3.91 2.62
CA ALA A 265 -6.52 -3.68 3.63
C ALA A 265 -6.24 -2.18 3.79
N LEU A 266 -6.11 -1.43 2.68
CA LEU A 266 -5.96 0.02 2.68
C LEU A 266 -7.09 0.71 3.47
N LYS A 267 -8.35 0.33 3.21
CA LYS A 267 -9.50 0.91 3.90
C LYS A 267 -9.51 0.58 5.40
N ARG A 268 -9.18 -0.67 5.78
CA ARG A 268 -9.11 -1.07 7.20
C ARG A 268 -8.04 -0.31 7.98
N CYS A 269 -6.86 -0.16 7.37
CA CYS A 269 -5.71 0.47 8.04
C CYS A 269 -5.79 1.99 8.07
N PHE A 270 -6.57 2.63 7.18
CA PHE A 270 -6.66 4.09 7.07
C PHE A 270 -7.07 4.75 8.38
N GLY A 271 -8.13 4.27 9.03
CA GLY A 271 -8.65 4.84 10.28
C GLY A 271 -7.69 4.75 11.47
N GLN A 272 -6.71 3.82 11.43
CA GLN A 272 -5.68 3.69 12.46
C GLN A 272 -4.67 4.85 12.42
N ILE A 273 -4.41 5.37 11.21
CA ILE A 273 -3.41 6.42 10.96
C ILE A 273 -4.06 7.79 10.90
N PHE A 274 -5.26 7.88 10.33
CA PHE A 274 -6.03 9.11 10.17
C PHE A 274 -7.33 9.06 10.99
N PRO A 275 -7.23 9.15 12.31
CA PRO A 275 -8.41 9.19 13.19
C PRO A 275 -9.27 10.42 12.85
N ASN A 276 -10.52 10.42 13.29
CA ASN A 276 -11.48 11.51 13.07
C ASN A 276 -11.90 11.73 11.61
N THR A 277 -11.66 10.75 10.74
CA THR A 277 -12.24 10.72 9.39
C THR A 277 -13.38 9.71 9.34
N TYR A 278 -14.47 10.03 8.65
CA TYR A 278 -15.54 9.08 8.43
C TYR A 278 -16.01 9.11 6.96
N THR A 279 -16.44 7.94 6.49
CA THR A 279 -17.12 7.80 5.21
C THR A 279 -18.62 7.67 5.49
N PRO A 280 -19.48 8.54 4.91
CA PRO A 280 -20.92 8.53 5.15
C PRO A 280 -21.59 7.27 4.59
#